data_d8e790affad024dc6a804f5a9f4f6cd9
#
_entry.id   d8e790affad024dc6a804f5a9f4f6cd9
#
_cell.length_a   1.000
_cell.length_b   1.000
_cell.length_c   1.000
_cell.angle_alpha   90.00
_cell.angle_beta   90.00
_cell.angle_gamma   90.00
#
_symmetry.space_group_name_H-M   'P 1'
#
loop_
_entity.id
_entity.type
_entity.pdbx_description
1 polymer ?
#
loop_
_entity_poly.entity_id
_entity_poly.type
_entity_poly.pdbx_seq_one_letter_code
_entity_poly.pdbx_strand_id
1 'polypeptide(L)'
;MSSSRPGILARGPWAAGQVEVSWLDETYRPPDDVARRADAAVADLRERGSPAHDGMATRLAGWRAESDRLALELQPSRWALRLVEGDACESLTALCVVRSGDGRWLAGRRATWVSTWAGRWALGAGGAVDLGESPALTLSRELREEWGLEPERLSVEALVALANGMTMVVGLATVADDAVPVPDAEHDEWAWWPSDVEHWPAESGELRRMGRLLQASATPTGQDTPVPPRPQ
;
A
#
# COMPACT_ATOMS: atom_id res chain seq x y z
N MET A 1 -24.53 -2.45 4.37
CA MET A 1 -23.31 -3.26 4.40
C MET A 1 -22.47 -2.72 5.54
N SER A 2 -22.00 -3.56 6.45
CA SER A 2 -21.31 -3.11 7.68
C SER A 2 -19.94 -2.58 7.28
N SER A 3 -19.70 -1.29 7.46
CA SER A 3 -18.35 -0.72 7.38
C SER A 3 -17.43 -1.50 8.31
N SER A 4 -16.41 -2.15 7.76
CA SER A 4 -15.44 -2.88 8.55
C SER A 4 -14.78 -1.94 9.55
N ARG A 5 -14.67 -2.35 10.83
CA ARG A 5 -13.95 -1.54 11.80
C ARG A 5 -12.50 -1.36 11.33
N PRO A 6 -11.91 -0.15 11.48
CA PRO A 6 -10.51 0.07 11.13
C PRO A 6 -9.59 -0.93 11.82
N GLY A 7 -8.66 -1.52 11.07
CA GLY A 7 -7.73 -2.49 11.63
C GLY A 7 -7.18 -3.46 10.59
N ILE A 8 -6.35 -4.37 11.05
CA ILE A 8 -5.77 -5.42 10.21
C ILE A 8 -6.86 -6.47 9.96
N LEU A 9 -7.20 -6.68 8.70
CA LEU A 9 -8.16 -7.69 8.24
C LEU A 9 -7.49 -9.06 8.08
N ALA A 10 -6.27 -9.08 7.54
CA ALA A 10 -5.49 -10.29 7.36
C ALA A 10 -3.99 -9.99 7.45
N ARG A 11 -3.18 -10.99 7.83
CA ARG A 11 -1.72 -10.90 7.91
C ARG A 11 -1.06 -12.02 7.11
N GLY A 12 -0.03 -11.61 6.33
CA GLY A 12 0.89 -12.47 5.61
C GLY A 12 2.11 -12.89 6.46
N PRO A 13 3.27 -13.12 5.86
CA PRO A 13 3.57 -12.71 4.47
C PRO A 13 3.02 -13.63 3.39
N TRP A 14 2.65 -13.06 2.25
CA TRP A 14 2.35 -13.78 1.02
C TRP A 14 3.27 -13.28 -0.09
N ALA A 15 3.96 -14.18 -0.78
CA ALA A 15 4.69 -13.83 -1.99
C ALA A 15 3.73 -13.29 -3.07
N ALA A 16 4.22 -12.51 -4.03
CA ALA A 16 3.39 -11.94 -5.08
C ALA A 16 2.54 -12.99 -5.83
N GLY A 17 3.08 -14.19 -6.07
CA GLY A 17 2.36 -15.30 -6.72
C GLY A 17 1.32 -16.01 -5.83
N GLN A 18 1.26 -15.69 -4.55
CA GLN A 18 0.28 -16.20 -3.58
C GLN A 18 -0.90 -15.23 -3.40
N VAL A 19 -0.88 -14.08 -4.08
CA VAL A 19 -1.97 -13.11 -4.10
C VAL A 19 -2.79 -13.34 -5.36
N GLU A 20 -3.92 -14.00 -5.21
CA GLU A 20 -4.85 -14.31 -6.29
C GLU A 20 -5.89 -13.20 -6.41
N VAL A 21 -6.19 -12.80 -7.63
CA VAL A 21 -7.18 -11.75 -7.92
C VAL A 21 -8.25 -12.29 -8.86
N SER A 22 -9.49 -12.09 -8.48
CA SER A 22 -10.66 -12.25 -9.35
C SER A 22 -11.37 -10.92 -9.53
N TRP A 23 -12.01 -10.72 -10.67
CA TRP A 23 -12.68 -9.48 -11.01
C TRP A 23 -14.18 -9.69 -11.17
N LEU A 24 -14.95 -8.77 -10.59
CA LEU A 24 -16.36 -8.63 -10.92
C LEU A 24 -16.51 -7.78 -12.19
N ASP A 25 -17.37 -8.23 -13.11
CA ASP A 25 -17.56 -7.55 -14.41
C ASP A 25 -18.28 -6.20 -14.28
N GLU A 26 -19.17 -6.08 -13.28
CA GLU A 26 -19.99 -4.89 -13.11
C GLU A 26 -19.24 -3.81 -12.33
N THR A 27 -19.28 -2.57 -12.85
CA THR A 27 -18.79 -1.40 -12.12
C THR A 27 -19.66 -1.14 -10.88
N TYR A 28 -19.01 -0.93 -9.74
CA TYR A 28 -19.68 -0.59 -8.49
C TYR A 28 -20.44 0.73 -8.61
N ARG A 29 -21.69 0.73 -8.16
CA ARG A 29 -22.54 1.91 -8.08
C ARG A 29 -22.74 2.26 -6.60
N PRO A 30 -22.15 3.38 -6.13
CA PRO A 30 -22.33 3.82 -4.75
C PRO A 30 -23.77 4.34 -4.54
N PRO A 31 -24.20 4.47 -3.28
CA PRO A 31 -25.41 5.23 -2.94
C PRO A 31 -25.35 6.67 -3.50
N ASP A 32 -26.51 7.24 -3.86
CA ASP A 32 -26.59 8.55 -4.50
C ASP A 32 -25.96 9.69 -3.67
N ASP A 33 -26.06 9.62 -2.35
CA ASP A 33 -25.44 10.60 -1.46
C ASP A 33 -23.91 10.51 -1.46
N VAL A 34 -23.36 9.30 -1.52
CA VAL A 34 -21.92 9.05 -1.64
C VAL A 34 -21.42 9.52 -3.00
N ALA A 35 -22.17 9.24 -4.08
CA ALA A 35 -21.82 9.72 -5.42
C ALA A 35 -21.73 11.26 -5.46
N ARG A 36 -22.71 11.97 -4.89
CA ARG A 36 -22.68 13.45 -4.81
C ARG A 36 -21.52 13.99 -3.99
N ARG A 37 -21.14 13.32 -2.89
CA ARG A 37 -19.96 13.71 -2.09
C ARG A 37 -18.68 13.51 -2.87
N ALA A 38 -18.57 12.45 -3.66
CA ALA A 38 -17.44 12.21 -4.55
C ALA A 38 -17.34 13.30 -5.64
N ASP A 39 -18.48 13.71 -6.24
CA ASP A 39 -18.51 14.80 -7.21
C ASP A 39 -18.03 16.12 -6.61
N ALA A 40 -18.48 16.46 -5.41
CA ALA A 40 -18.04 17.65 -4.69
C ALA A 40 -16.52 17.60 -4.39
N ALA A 41 -16.01 16.46 -3.92
CA ALA A 41 -14.58 16.32 -3.61
C ALA A 41 -13.71 16.48 -4.86
N VAL A 42 -14.15 15.98 -6.02
CA VAL A 42 -13.44 16.21 -7.30
C VAL A 42 -13.46 17.67 -7.72
N ALA A 43 -14.60 18.34 -7.54
CA ALA A 43 -14.72 19.77 -7.84
C ALA A 43 -13.73 20.58 -6.98
N ASP A 44 -13.67 20.33 -5.67
CA ASP A 44 -12.74 20.98 -4.75
C ASP A 44 -11.25 20.74 -5.13
N LEU A 45 -10.92 19.53 -5.58
CA LEU A 45 -9.56 19.23 -6.06
C LEU A 45 -9.22 20.05 -7.31
N ARG A 46 -10.15 20.15 -8.27
CA ARG A 46 -9.94 20.94 -9.49
C ARG A 46 -9.79 22.42 -9.19
N GLU A 47 -10.59 22.97 -8.29
CA GLU A 47 -10.48 24.38 -7.85
C GLU A 47 -9.12 24.68 -7.20
N ARG A 48 -8.54 23.71 -6.50
CA ARG A 48 -7.20 23.81 -5.91
C ARG A 48 -6.06 23.57 -6.89
N GLY A 49 -6.37 23.31 -8.17
CA GLY A 49 -5.37 23.05 -9.22
C GLY A 49 -4.67 21.70 -9.09
N SER A 50 -5.28 20.72 -8.40
CA SER A 50 -4.73 19.37 -8.30
C SER A 50 -4.71 18.71 -9.68
N PRO A 51 -3.63 18.00 -10.06
CA PRO A 51 -3.57 17.23 -11.30
C PRO A 51 -4.45 15.98 -11.28
N ALA A 52 -5.11 15.68 -10.15
CA ALA A 52 -5.93 14.49 -9.99
C ALA A 52 -7.08 14.46 -11.02
N HIS A 53 -7.29 13.31 -11.62
CA HIS A 53 -8.37 13.04 -12.55
C HIS A 53 -9.33 12.00 -11.96
N ASP A 54 -10.59 12.12 -12.32
CA ASP A 54 -11.63 11.19 -11.89
C ASP A 54 -11.78 10.07 -12.92
N GLY A 55 -10.93 9.07 -12.81
CA GLY A 55 -10.92 7.89 -13.65
C GLY A 55 -11.52 6.66 -12.98
N MET A 56 -11.33 5.52 -13.62
CA MET A 56 -11.65 4.22 -13.04
C MET A 56 -10.50 3.75 -12.17
N ALA A 57 -10.85 3.19 -11.03
CA ALA A 57 -9.95 2.54 -10.08
C ALA A 57 -10.61 1.25 -9.56
N THR A 58 -10.10 0.71 -8.51
CA THR A 58 -10.52 -0.57 -7.96
C THR A 58 -11.02 -0.43 -6.53
N ARG A 59 -12.04 -1.21 -6.18
CA ARG A 59 -12.45 -1.46 -4.80
C ARG A 59 -12.32 -2.93 -4.45
N LEU A 60 -12.21 -3.23 -3.16
CA LEU A 60 -12.26 -4.59 -2.64
C LEU A 60 -13.72 -4.99 -2.42
N ALA A 61 -14.23 -5.96 -3.19
CA ALA A 61 -15.58 -6.50 -3.04
C ALA A 61 -15.61 -7.64 -2.02
N GLY A 62 -14.55 -8.46 -1.97
CA GLY A 62 -14.44 -9.58 -1.05
C GLY A 62 -12.98 -10.02 -0.87
N TRP A 63 -12.73 -10.80 0.16
CA TRP A 63 -11.40 -11.37 0.40
C TRP A 63 -11.46 -12.65 1.22
N ARG A 64 -10.44 -13.49 1.06
CA ARG A 64 -10.17 -14.66 1.90
C ARG A 64 -8.66 -14.78 2.09
N ALA A 65 -8.22 -15.01 3.32
CA ALA A 65 -6.82 -15.23 3.65
C ALA A 65 -6.61 -16.62 4.25
N GLU A 66 -5.59 -17.32 3.75
CA GLU A 66 -5.06 -18.57 4.25
C GLU A 66 -3.57 -18.39 4.54
N SER A 67 -2.91 -19.34 5.16
CA SER A 67 -1.48 -19.23 5.50
C SER A 67 -0.58 -19.04 4.30
N ASP A 68 -0.95 -19.62 3.15
CA ASP A 68 -0.17 -19.66 1.91
C ASP A 68 -0.83 -18.91 0.75
N ARG A 69 -1.99 -18.27 0.98
CA ARG A 69 -2.74 -17.60 -0.08
C ARG A 69 -3.58 -16.45 0.43
N LEU A 70 -3.59 -15.36 -0.34
CA LEU A 70 -4.52 -14.25 -0.20
C LEU A 70 -5.37 -14.15 -1.48
N ALA A 71 -6.64 -14.45 -1.39
CA ALA A 71 -7.59 -14.28 -2.50
C ALA A 71 -8.37 -12.98 -2.34
N LEU A 72 -8.38 -12.15 -3.38
CA LEU A 72 -9.05 -10.86 -3.42
C LEU A 72 -10.05 -10.86 -4.56
N GLU A 73 -11.28 -10.48 -4.26
CA GLU A 73 -12.31 -10.20 -5.26
C GLU A 73 -12.39 -8.70 -5.48
N LEU A 74 -11.99 -8.25 -6.66
CA LEU A 74 -11.88 -6.85 -7.02
C LEU A 74 -13.04 -6.42 -7.91
N GLN A 75 -13.42 -5.16 -7.81
CA GLN A 75 -14.50 -4.60 -8.60
C GLN A 75 -14.11 -3.23 -9.14
N PRO A 76 -14.38 -2.96 -10.44
CA PRO A 76 -14.22 -1.63 -11.00
C PRO A 76 -15.04 -0.60 -10.21
N SER A 77 -14.43 0.52 -9.88
CA SER A 77 -15.09 1.62 -9.18
C SER A 77 -14.55 2.96 -9.63
N ARG A 78 -15.27 4.01 -9.33
CA ARG A 78 -14.84 5.37 -9.63
C ARG A 78 -13.74 5.80 -8.65
N TRP A 79 -12.63 6.35 -9.17
CA TRP A 79 -11.49 6.80 -8.37
C TRP A 79 -11.89 7.83 -7.29
N ALA A 80 -12.83 8.74 -7.62
CA ALA A 80 -13.27 9.78 -6.69
C ALA A 80 -13.90 9.27 -5.39
N LEU A 81 -14.36 8.00 -5.33
CA LEU A 81 -14.92 7.43 -4.11
C LEU A 81 -13.91 7.39 -2.96
N ARG A 82 -12.62 7.27 -3.25
CA ARG A 82 -11.54 7.32 -2.25
C ARG A 82 -11.46 8.66 -1.51
N LEU A 83 -12.01 9.72 -2.07
CA LEU A 83 -12.01 11.06 -1.49
C LEU A 83 -13.15 11.29 -0.50
N VAL A 84 -14.12 10.38 -0.45
CA VAL A 84 -15.31 10.51 0.41
C VAL A 84 -14.93 10.15 1.84
N GLU A 85 -14.81 11.16 2.68
CA GLU A 85 -14.42 10.98 4.08
C GLU A 85 -15.44 10.11 4.83
N GLY A 86 -14.90 9.07 5.51
CA GLY A 86 -15.68 8.13 6.31
C GLY A 86 -16.44 7.06 5.51
N ASP A 87 -16.47 7.15 4.17
CA ASP A 87 -17.17 6.19 3.31
C ASP A 87 -16.55 6.12 1.90
N ALA A 88 -15.30 5.69 1.84
CA ALA A 88 -14.59 5.52 0.57
C ALA A 88 -14.95 4.22 -0.18
N CYS A 89 -16.04 3.55 0.19
CA CYS A 89 -16.60 2.36 -0.47
C CYS A 89 -15.57 1.25 -0.71
N GLU A 90 -14.73 0.95 0.27
CA GLU A 90 -13.65 -0.04 0.20
C GLU A 90 -12.69 0.20 -1.01
N SER A 91 -12.55 1.46 -1.46
CA SER A 91 -11.57 1.83 -2.49
C SER A 91 -10.21 1.26 -2.12
N LEU A 92 -9.61 0.52 -3.07
CA LEU A 92 -8.38 -0.24 -2.80
C LEU A 92 -7.15 0.61 -3.09
N THR A 93 -6.22 0.63 -2.14
CA THR A 93 -4.90 1.24 -2.27
C THR A 93 -3.82 0.24 -1.91
N ALA A 94 -2.61 0.45 -2.39
CA ALA A 94 -1.45 -0.33 -2.03
C ALA A 94 -0.38 0.59 -1.44
N LEU A 95 0.32 0.13 -0.41
CA LEU A 95 1.46 0.79 0.21
C LEU A 95 2.66 -0.16 0.21
N CYS A 96 3.68 0.16 -0.57
CA CYS A 96 4.94 -0.55 -0.65
C CYS A 96 5.93 0.05 0.35
N VAL A 97 6.08 -0.56 1.51
CA VAL A 97 7.14 -0.19 2.46
C VAL A 97 8.47 -0.77 1.99
N VAL A 98 9.55 -0.01 2.07
CA VAL A 98 10.82 -0.37 1.45
C VAL A 98 11.92 -0.51 2.50
N ARG A 99 12.68 -1.61 2.41
CA ARG A 99 13.90 -1.83 3.17
C ARG A 99 15.09 -2.06 2.24
N SER A 100 16.25 -1.53 2.61
CA SER A 100 17.51 -1.97 2.02
C SER A 100 17.92 -3.36 2.56
N GLY A 101 18.82 -4.05 1.90
CA GLY A 101 19.29 -5.36 2.35
C GLY A 101 19.96 -5.33 3.72
N ASP A 102 20.62 -4.21 4.11
CA ASP A 102 21.17 -3.96 5.46
C ASP A 102 20.07 -3.55 6.48
N GLY A 103 18.82 -3.49 6.06
CA GLY A 103 17.65 -3.34 6.92
C GLY A 103 17.19 -1.92 7.21
N ARG A 104 17.81 -0.87 6.60
CA ARG A 104 17.33 0.51 6.71
C ARG A 104 15.96 0.67 6.01
N TRP A 105 15.20 1.67 6.40
CA TRP A 105 13.86 1.94 5.90
C TRP A 105 13.82 3.21 5.05
N LEU A 106 13.24 3.14 3.86
CA LEU A 106 13.03 4.31 3.03
C LEU A 106 11.87 5.13 3.59
N ALA A 107 12.16 6.38 3.93
CA ALA A 107 11.17 7.36 4.34
C ALA A 107 11.23 8.59 3.42
N GLY A 108 10.06 9.11 3.04
CA GLY A 108 9.92 10.32 2.26
C GLY A 108 9.06 11.34 2.97
N ARG A 109 9.42 12.62 2.87
CA ARG A 109 8.55 13.71 3.31
C ARG A 109 7.68 14.13 2.14
N ARG A 110 6.38 13.94 2.32
CA ARG A 110 5.38 14.25 1.29
C ARG A 110 5.35 15.74 1.01
N ALA A 111 5.28 16.11 -0.25
CA ALA A 111 5.16 17.50 -0.68
C ALA A 111 3.88 18.14 -0.11
N THR A 112 3.90 19.46 0.08
CA THR A 112 2.78 20.16 0.73
C THR A 112 1.52 20.26 -0.12
N TRP A 113 1.61 20.02 -1.42
CA TRP A 113 0.48 20.09 -2.34
C TRP A 113 -0.28 18.76 -2.53
N VAL A 114 0.27 17.63 -2.06
CA VAL A 114 -0.40 16.32 -2.18
C VAL A 114 -1.66 16.26 -1.32
N SER A 115 -2.61 15.43 -1.71
CA SER A 115 -3.93 15.33 -1.06
C SER A 115 -3.88 14.67 0.32
N THR A 116 -2.90 13.81 0.57
CA THR A 116 -2.80 13.02 1.80
C THR A 116 -1.41 13.13 2.42
N TRP A 117 -1.34 13.27 3.75
CA TRP A 117 -0.09 13.35 4.50
C TRP A 117 0.81 14.51 4.08
N ALA A 118 0.27 15.58 3.52
CA ALA A 118 1.02 16.76 3.06
C ALA A 118 2.00 17.27 4.12
N GLY A 119 3.26 17.44 3.76
CA GLY A 119 4.36 17.91 4.62
C GLY A 119 4.81 16.92 5.71
N ARG A 120 4.25 15.72 5.77
CA ARG A 120 4.57 14.68 6.77
C ARG A 120 5.49 13.60 6.17
N TRP A 121 6.27 12.98 7.06
CA TRP A 121 7.03 11.79 6.71
C TRP A 121 6.08 10.60 6.49
N ALA A 122 6.36 9.79 5.48
CA ALA A 122 5.69 8.54 5.15
C ALA A 122 6.74 7.46 4.82
N LEU A 123 6.36 6.19 4.86
CA LEU A 123 7.23 5.09 4.46
C LEU A 123 6.88 4.64 3.04
N GLY A 124 7.91 4.44 2.22
CA GLY A 124 7.80 3.82 0.90
C GLY A 124 6.95 4.60 -0.10
N ALA A 125 6.25 3.88 -0.95
CA ALA A 125 5.46 4.35 -2.07
C ALA A 125 4.02 3.85 -2.00
N GLY A 126 3.05 4.57 -2.54
CA GLY A 126 1.69 4.05 -2.52
C GLY A 126 0.67 4.83 -3.32
N GLY A 127 -0.25 4.08 -3.93
CA GLY A 127 -1.29 4.63 -4.78
C GLY A 127 -2.54 3.76 -4.89
N ALA A 128 -3.43 4.15 -5.78
CA ALA A 128 -4.62 3.39 -6.10
C ALA A 128 -4.24 2.10 -6.86
N VAL A 129 -4.96 1.02 -6.61
CA VAL A 129 -4.89 -0.16 -7.47
C VAL A 129 -5.68 0.13 -8.74
N ASP A 130 -4.99 0.14 -9.87
CA ASP A 130 -5.60 0.44 -11.16
C ASP A 130 -6.46 -0.71 -11.67
N LEU A 131 -7.36 -0.39 -12.59
CA LEU A 131 -8.22 -1.38 -13.22
C LEU A 131 -7.38 -2.42 -13.99
N GLY A 132 -7.58 -3.69 -13.67
CA GLY A 132 -6.84 -4.81 -14.28
C GLY A 132 -5.52 -5.13 -13.61
N GLU A 133 -5.05 -4.33 -12.65
CA GLU A 133 -3.85 -4.64 -11.85
C GLU A 133 -4.17 -5.56 -10.66
N SER A 134 -3.18 -6.35 -10.26
CA SER A 134 -3.15 -6.94 -8.92
C SER A 134 -2.46 -5.98 -7.94
N PRO A 135 -2.81 -5.99 -6.64
CA PRO A 135 -2.11 -5.16 -5.66
C PRO A 135 -0.59 -5.39 -5.62
N ALA A 136 -0.13 -6.61 -5.89
CA ALA A 136 1.31 -6.91 -5.96
C ALA A 136 2.00 -6.18 -7.14
N LEU A 137 1.34 -6.05 -8.28
CA LEU A 137 1.83 -5.25 -9.41
C LEU A 137 1.82 -3.77 -9.07
N THR A 138 0.75 -3.27 -8.44
CA THR A 138 0.66 -1.88 -7.98
C THR A 138 1.82 -1.53 -7.04
N LEU A 139 2.15 -2.39 -6.06
CA LEU A 139 3.29 -2.17 -5.16
C LEU A 139 4.61 -1.95 -5.91
N SER A 140 4.87 -2.75 -6.94
CA SER A 140 6.09 -2.61 -7.75
C SER A 140 6.04 -1.37 -8.66
N ARG A 141 4.88 -1.07 -9.23
CA ARG A 141 4.69 0.11 -10.09
C ARG A 141 4.92 1.40 -9.31
N GLU A 142 4.23 1.56 -8.17
CA GLU A 142 4.36 2.75 -7.32
C GLU A 142 5.81 2.93 -6.83
N LEU A 143 6.49 1.84 -6.44
CA LEU A 143 7.90 1.91 -6.06
C LEU A 143 8.80 2.45 -7.18
N ARG A 144 8.54 2.03 -8.41
CA ARG A 144 9.28 2.51 -9.58
C ARG A 144 8.94 3.96 -9.91
N GLU A 145 7.66 4.32 -9.88
CA GLU A 145 7.17 5.65 -10.25
C GLU A 145 7.60 6.71 -9.23
N GLU A 146 7.43 6.45 -7.93
CA GLU A 146 7.73 7.43 -6.89
C GLU A 146 9.22 7.48 -6.50
N TRP A 147 9.97 6.38 -6.69
CA TRP A 147 11.34 6.27 -6.17
C TRP A 147 12.38 5.80 -7.17
N GLY A 148 12.00 5.41 -8.40
CA GLY A 148 12.91 4.86 -9.38
C GLY A 148 13.57 3.55 -8.95
N LEU A 149 12.97 2.79 -8.03
CA LEU A 149 13.54 1.58 -7.44
C LEU A 149 12.84 0.31 -7.96
N GLU A 150 13.62 -0.76 -8.09
CA GLU A 150 13.11 -2.11 -8.39
C GLU A 150 13.31 -3.01 -7.17
N PRO A 151 12.29 -3.78 -6.75
CA PRO A 151 12.44 -4.68 -5.61
C PRO A 151 13.19 -5.96 -6.00
N GLU A 152 14.17 -6.37 -5.21
CA GLU A 152 14.77 -7.71 -5.29
C GLU A 152 13.84 -8.78 -4.71
N ARG A 153 13.07 -8.41 -3.70
CA ARG A 153 12.03 -9.23 -3.07
C ARG A 153 10.82 -8.36 -2.74
N LEU A 154 9.65 -8.93 -2.90
CA LEU A 154 8.38 -8.28 -2.60
C LEU A 154 7.43 -9.30 -1.98
N SER A 155 6.84 -8.95 -0.84
CA SER A 155 5.78 -9.70 -0.19
C SER A 155 4.62 -8.79 0.17
N VAL A 156 3.42 -9.36 0.22
CA VAL A 156 2.23 -8.69 0.81
C VAL A 156 2.16 -9.10 2.27
N GLU A 157 2.21 -8.12 3.16
CA GLU A 157 2.32 -8.32 4.60
C GLU A 157 0.98 -8.24 5.32
N ALA A 158 0.06 -7.43 4.81
CA ALA A 158 -1.23 -7.26 5.43
C ALA A 158 -2.30 -6.71 4.47
N LEU A 159 -3.55 -7.00 4.80
CA LEU A 159 -4.74 -6.32 4.31
C LEU A 159 -5.32 -5.51 5.48
N VAL A 160 -5.58 -4.22 5.28
CA VAL A 160 -5.94 -3.28 6.34
C VAL A 160 -7.17 -2.48 5.96
N ALA A 161 -8.18 -2.43 6.85
CA ALA A 161 -9.28 -1.47 6.73
C ALA A 161 -8.88 -0.14 7.35
N LEU A 162 -9.00 0.95 6.61
CA LEU A 162 -8.69 2.29 7.06
C LEU A 162 -9.92 3.01 7.63
N ALA A 163 -9.69 3.99 8.50
CA ALA A 163 -10.75 4.74 9.16
C ALA A 163 -11.65 5.53 8.21
N ASN A 164 -11.12 5.90 7.04
CA ASN A 164 -11.88 6.61 6.01
C ASN A 164 -12.72 5.70 5.09
N GLY A 165 -12.78 4.38 5.37
CA GLY A 165 -13.52 3.42 4.57
C GLY A 165 -12.77 2.86 3.35
N MET A 166 -11.48 3.19 3.20
CA MET A 166 -10.62 2.55 2.20
C MET A 166 -10.10 1.21 2.73
N THR A 167 -9.67 0.36 1.81
CA THR A 167 -8.86 -0.82 2.12
C THR A 167 -7.46 -0.65 1.57
N MET A 168 -6.44 -1.06 2.32
CA MET A 168 -5.05 -0.94 1.94
C MET A 168 -4.35 -2.31 1.97
N VAL A 169 -3.68 -2.65 0.88
CA VAL A 169 -2.70 -3.74 0.84
C VAL A 169 -1.34 -3.18 1.22
N VAL A 170 -0.74 -3.71 2.27
CA VAL A 170 0.61 -3.32 2.71
C VAL A 170 1.59 -4.36 2.22
N GLY A 171 2.56 -3.94 1.43
CA GLY A 171 3.68 -4.76 0.97
C GLY A 171 4.99 -4.36 1.62
N LEU A 172 5.94 -5.28 1.61
CA LEU A 172 7.32 -5.05 2.01
C LEU A 172 8.25 -5.43 0.85
N ALA A 173 8.95 -4.43 0.34
CA ALA A 173 9.98 -4.59 -0.66
C ALA A 173 11.37 -4.56 -0.03
N THR A 174 12.28 -5.42 -0.51
CA THR A 174 13.70 -5.31 -0.23
C THR A 174 14.40 -4.86 -1.51
N VAL A 175 15.27 -3.85 -1.39
CA VAL A 175 16.11 -3.36 -2.48
C VAL A 175 17.58 -3.53 -2.14
N ALA A 176 18.48 -3.39 -3.12
CA ALA A 176 19.92 -3.48 -2.91
C ALA A 176 20.43 -2.46 -1.87
N ASP A 177 21.51 -2.80 -1.16
CA ASP A 177 22.08 -1.93 -0.10
C ASP A 177 22.59 -0.59 -0.63
N ASP A 178 23.02 -0.57 -1.88
CA ASP A 178 23.54 0.60 -2.59
C ASP A 178 22.48 1.28 -3.47
N ALA A 179 21.22 0.86 -3.37
CA ALA A 179 20.13 1.47 -4.12
C ALA A 179 19.99 2.95 -3.75
N VAL A 180 19.96 3.78 -4.77
CA VAL A 180 19.79 5.25 -4.63
C VAL A 180 18.40 5.64 -5.06
N PRO A 181 17.51 6.04 -4.13
CA PRO A 181 16.18 6.52 -4.47
C PRO A 181 16.23 7.79 -5.31
N VAL A 182 15.38 7.85 -6.33
CA VAL A 182 15.13 9.04 -7.13
C VAL A 182 13.68 9.45 -6.91
N PRO A 183 13.42 10.36 -5.94
CA PRO A 183 12.06 10.74 -5.59
C PRO A 183 11.37 11.47 -6.75
N ASP A 184 10.09 11.26 -6.91
CA ASP A 184 9.23 12.04 -7.80
C ASP A 184 8.87 13.41 -7.18
N ALA A 185 7.95 14.14 -7.84
CA ALA A 185 7.50 15.46 -7.36
C ALA A 185 6.62 15.40 -6.11
N GLU A 186 6.13 14.24 -5.71
CA GLU A 186 5.29 14.07 -4.52
C GLU A 186 6.11 14.07 -3.21
N HIS A 187 7.45 14.03 -3.30
CA HIS A 187 8.37 14.00 -2.17
C HIS A 187 9.37 15.16 -2.20
N ASP A 188 9.36 16.01 -1.16
CA ASP A 188 10.30 17.14 -1.01
C ASP A 188 11.65 16.73 -0.43
N GLU A 189 11.69 15.63 0.32
CA GLU A 189 12.86 15.14 1.06
C GLU A 189 12.78 13.63 1.25
N TRP A 190 13.91 12.95 1.36
CA TRP A 190 13.95 11.53 1.70
C TRP A 190 15.16 11.17 2.56
N ALA A 191 15.07 10.03 3.25
CA ALA A 191 16.15 9.49 4.06
C ALA A 191 16.03 7.96 4.19
N TRP A 192 17.17 7.30 4.33
CA TRP A 192 17.25 5.97 4.90
C TRP A 192 17.22 6.06 6.43
N TRP A 193 16.12 5.67 7.03
CA TRP A 193 15.99 5.60 8.48
C TRP A 193 16.63 4.34 9.03
N PRO A 194 17.11 4.36 10.30
CA PRO A 194 17.75 3.22 10.94
C PRO A 194 16.93 1.94 10.86
N SER A 195 17.63 0.79 10.81
CA SER A 195 16.99 -0.54 10.85
C SER A 195 16.17 -0.76 12.13
N ASP A 196 16.64 -0.23 13.26
CA ASP A 196 15.89 -0.21 14.52
C ASP A 196 14.91 0.96 14.55
N VAL A 197 13.61 0.62 14.56
CA VAL A 197 12.52 1.60 14.54
C VAL A 197 12.50 2.51 15.76
N GLU A 198 13.12 2.13 16.87
CA GLU A 198 13.18 2.94 18.08
C GLU A 198 14.09 4.16 17.93
N HIS A 199 15.01 4.11 16.96
CA HIS A 199 15.90 5.21 16.61
C HIS A 199 15.36 6.14 15.51
N TRP A 200 14.11 5.95 15.07
CA TRP A 200 13.48 6.85 14.10
C TRP A 200 13.17 8.22 14.72
N PRO A 201 13.00 9.28 13.91
CA PRO A 201 12.62 10.60 14.40
C PRO A 201 11.39 10.58 15.30
N ALA A 202 11.34 11.47 16.31
CA ALA A 202 10.32 11.46 17.37
C ALA A 202 8.89 11.61 16.83
N GLU A 203 8.68 12.39 15.78
CA GLU A 203 7.40 12.63 15.11
C GLU A 203 6.83 11.42 14.37
N SER A 204 7.59 10.34 14.25
CA SER A 204 7.20 9.15 13.46
C SER A 204 6.42 8.09 14.23
N GLY A 205 5.70 8.44 15.31
CA GLY A 205 5.05 7.47 16.20
C GLY A 205 4.12 6.46 15.53
N GLU A 206 3.30 6.90 14.56
CA GLU A 206 2.42 6.01 13.78
C GLU A 206 3.24 5.09 12.87
N LEU A 207 4.28 5.63 12.22
CA LEU A 207 5.16 4.89 11.33
C LEU A 207 5.98 3.85 12.10
N ARG A 208 6.46 4.17 13.32
CA ARG A 208 7.13 3.19 14.19
C ARG A 208 6.24 1.99 14.50
N ARG A 209 4.96 2.23 14.78
CA ARG A 209 4.02 1.12 15.01
C ARG A 209 3.94 0.20 13.79
N MET A 210 3.85 0.75 12.60
CA MET A 210 3.87 -0.01 11.35
C MET A 210 5.19 -0.75 11.17
N GLY A 211 6.33 -0.06 11.37
CA GLY A 211 7.66 -0.67 11.28
C GLY A 211 7.84 -1.86 12.22
N ARG A 212 7.42 -1.77 13.49
CA ARG A 212 7.44 -2.91 14.43
C ARG A 212 6.63 -4.10 13.93
N LEU A 213 5.45 -3.86 13.37
CA LEU A 213 4.60 -4.93 12.83
C LEU A 213 5.27 -5.63 11.65
N LEU A 214 5.93 -4.87 10.77
CA LEU A 214 6.63 -5.41 9.61
C LEU A 214 7.96 -6.09 9.99
N GLN A 215 8.67 -5.61 11.01
CA GLN A 215 9.87 -6.28 11.53
C GLN A 215 9.54 -7.68 12.08
N ALA A 216 8.42 -7.83 12.76
CA ALA A 216 8.00 -9.11 13.32
C ALA A 216 7.69 -10.16 12.23
N SER A 217 7.26 -9.71 11.03
CA SER A 217 7.02 -10.59 9.88
C SER A 217 8.32 -10.99 9.15
N ALA A 218 9.33 -10.13 9.19
CA ALA A 218 10.62 -10.34 8.49
C ALA A 218 11.59 -11.29 9.22
N THR A 219 11.28 -11.73 10.43
CA THR A 219 12.08 -12.74 11.12
C THR A 219 11.71 -14.10 10.55
N PRO A 220 12.61 -14.80 9.80
CA PRO A 220 12.31 -16.15 9.35
C PRO A 220 12.11 -17.01 10.59
N THR A 221 10.98 -17.67 10.71
CA THR A 221 10.83 -18.85 11.57
C THR A 221 11.81 -19.87 11.03
N GLY A 222 13.03 -19.86 11.61
CA GLY A 222 14.15 -20.63 11.13
C GLY A 222 13.83 -22.11 11.13
N GLN A 223 14.07 -22.70 9.99
CA GLN A 223 14.81 -23.98 9.85
C GLN A 223 15.03 -24.22 8.37
N ASP A 224 16.09 -23.61 7.82
CA ASP A 224 16.80 -24.20 6.70
C ASP A 224 17.42 -25.51 7.24
N THR A 225 16.69 -26.60 7.12
CA THR A 225 17.26 -27.93 7.26
C THR A 225 18.11 -28.18 6.03
N PRO A 226 19.44 -28.35 6.15
CA PRO A 226 20.28 -28.62 5.00
C PRO A 226 19.85 -29.93 4.34
N VAL A 227 19.59 -29.87 3.02
CA VAL A 227 19.32 -31.05 2.20
C VAL A 227 20.54 -31.97 2.27
N PRO A 228 20.35 -33.24 2.70
CA PRO A 228 21.50 -34.19 2.73
C PRO A 228 22.01 -34.46 1.30
N PRO A 229 23.31 -34.65 1.10
CA PRO A 229 23.88 -34.94 -0.21
C PRO A 229 23.35 -36.29 -0.73
N ARG A 230 23.02 -36.35 -2.03
CA ARG A 230 22.59 -37.58 -2.71
C ARG A 230 23.73 -38.60 -2.65
N PRO A 231 23.45 -39.87 -2.36
CA PRO A 231 24.47 -40.94 -2.49
C PRO A 231 24.85 -41.10 -3.96
N GLN A 232 26.18 -41.32 -4.15
CA GLN A 232 26.80 -41.65 -5.46
C GLN A 232 26.41 -43.06 -5.92
#